data_edfc33f4c09e79d6e37eeda51131669e
#
_entry.id   edfc33f4c09e79d6e37eeda51131669e
#
_cell.length_a   1.000
_cell.length_b   1.000
_cell.length_c   1.000
_cell.angle_alpha   90.00
_cell.angle_beta   90.00
_cell.angle_gamma   90.00
#
_symmetry.space_group_name_H-M   'P 1'
#
loop_
_entity.id
_entity.type
_entity.pdbx_description
1 polymer ?
#
loop_
_entity_poly.entity_id
_entity_poly.type
_entity_poly.pdbx_seq_one_letter_code
_entity_poly.pdbx_strand_id
1 'polypeptide(L)'
;GTSSHAAHPNDDNAIYNAIKDIEWIKNYQFPKKSDALGDVKMTVSVINAGKLHNMIPNTCSFTIDVRTTDQYSNREVLQIIRENIKSKAEARSFRLNSSSISVEHPIVKAGLELGRTTYGSPTTSDQAVIPYPSLKMGPGLSARSHSSDEFIYVDEIYEGIKIYIQLLSKIVF
;
A
#
# COMPACT_ATOMS: atom_id res chain seq x y z
N GLY A 1 24.13 7.08 14.27
CA GLY A 1 24.97 8.27 14.41
C GLY A 1 25.67 8.36 15.77
N THR A 2 26.55 9.31 15.90
CA THR A 2 27.33 9.58 17.12
C THR A 2 26.98 10.95 17.70
N SER A 3 26.58 10.99 18.99
CA SER A 3 26.26 12.24 19.67
C SER A 3 27.49 13.12 19.84
N SER A 4 27.33 14.42 19.59
CA SER A 4 28.32 15.45 19.89
C SER A 4 27.69 16.83 20.12
N HIS A 5 28.47 17.80 20.59
CA HIS A 5 28.02 19.17 20.69
C HIS A 5 27.95 19.81 19.27
N ALA A 6 26.90 20.53 18.98
CA ALA A 6 26.69 21.13 17.64
C ALA A 6 27.80 22.14 17.23
N ALA A 7 28.51 22.73 18.19
CA ALA A 7 29.70 23.55 17.92
C ALA A 7 30.94 22.74 17.52
N HIS A 8 30.94 21.43 17.74
CA HIS A 8 32.00 20.50 17.34
C HIS A 8 31.39 19.34 16.57
N PRO A 9 30.87 19.60 15.34
CA PRO A 9 30.17 18.59 14.56
C PRO A 9 31.12 17.45 14.17
N ASN A 10 30.56 16.25 14.10
CA ASN A 10 31.20 15.07 13.54
C ASN A 10 30.49 14.66 12.23
N ASP A 11 31.12 13.75 11.49
CA ASP A 11 30.61 13.28 10.20
C ASP A 11 29.51 12.22 10.32
N ASP A 12 29.14 11.82 11.53
CA ASP A 12 28.16 10.75 11.80
C ASP A 12 26.89 11.28 12.47
N ASN A 13 26.27 12.28 11.86
CA ASN A 13 24.98 12.84 12.30
C ASN A 13 23.84 11.94 11.83
N ALA A 14 23.06 11.39 12.79
CA ALA A 14 21.94 10.50 12.49
C ALA A 14 20.86 11.14 11.61
N ILE A 15 20.63 12.46 11.72
CA ILE A 15 19.69 13.18 10.85
C ILE A 15 20.20 13.18 9.41
N TYR A 16 21.46 13.51 9.19
CA TYR A 16 22.01 13.58 7.84
C TYR A 16 22.12 12.18 7.20
N ASN A 17 22.37 11.14 8.00
CA ASN A 17 22.34 9.77 7.51
C ASN A 17 20.93 9.37 7.10
N ALA A 18 19.91 9.70 7.91
CA ALA A 18 18.51 9.43 7.57
C ALA A 18 18.03 10.20 6.34
N ILE A 19 18.47 11.45 6.13
CA ILE A 19 18.14 12.23 4.93
C ILE A 19 18.61 11.52 3.67
N LYS A 20 19.81 10.93 3.65
CA LYS A 20 20.33 10.18 2.48
C LYS A 20 19.42 8.97 2.16
N ASP A 21 19.01 8.24 3.18
CA ASP A 21 18.13 7.09 3.01
C ASP A 21 16.73 7.53 2.56
N ILE A 22 16.20 8.63 3.11
CA ILE A 22 14.91 9.22 2.72
C ILE A 22 14.95 9.72 1.27
N GLU A 23 16.05 10.31 0.85
CA GLU A 23 16.24 10.76 -0.54
C GLU A 23 16.23 9.56 -1.50
N TRP A 24 16.90 8.47 -1.16
CA TRP A 24 16.80 7.24 -1.93
C TRP A 24 15.35 6.73 -1.98
N ILE A 25 14.65 6.62 -0.85
CA ILE A 25 13.25 6.17 -0.78
C ILE A 25 12.36 7.01 -1.69
N LYS A 26 12.53 8.32 -1.67
CA LYS A 26 11.73 9.27 -2.47
C LYS A 26 11.93 9.08 -3.97
N ASN A 27 13.14 8.74 -4.40
CA ASN A 27 13.52 8.70 -5.81
C ASN A 27 13.55 7.30 -6.42
N TYR A 28 13.49 6.25 -5.58
CA TYR A 28 13.56 4.89 -6.08
C TYR A 28 12.30 4.50 -6.85
N GLN A 29 12.51 3.91 -8.02
CA GLN A 29 11.46 3.38 -8.87
C GLN A 29 11.61 1.87 -9.00
N PHE A 30 10.56 1.16 -8.68
CA PHE A 30 10.53 -0.30 -8.79
C PHE A 30 10.45 -0.72 -10.26
N PRO A 31 11.31 -1.64 -10.73
CA PRO A 31 11.35 -2.06 -12.14
C PRO A 31 10.05 -2.69 -12.66
N LYS A 32 9.33 -3.45 -11.83
CA LYS A 32 8.08 -4.10 -12.24
C LYS A 32 6.90 -3.19 -11.89
N LYS A 33 6.02 -2.99 -12.85
CA LYS A 33 4.80 -2.18 -12.72
C LYS A 33 3.58 -3.06 -12.88
N SER A 34 2.58 -2.86 -12.04
CA SER A 34 1.28 -3.52 -12.16
C SER A 34 0.41 -2.83 -13.19
N ASP A 35 -0.22 -3.59 -14.06
CA ASP A 35 -1.18 -3.06 -15.04
C ASP A 35 -2.42 -2.48 -14.35
N ALA A 36 -2.83 -3.05 -13.23
CA ALA A 36 -4.03 -2.64 -12.49
C ALA A 36 -3.75 -1.57 -11.42
N LEU A 37 -2.60 -1.62 -10.74
CA LEU A 37 -2.29 -0.79 -9.57
C LEU A 37 -1.17 0.24 -9.82
N GLY A 38 -0.47 0.14 -10.96
CA GLY A 38 0.66 1.00 -11.29
C GLY A 38 1.92 0.64 -10.51
N ASP A 39 2.65 1.65 -10.06
CA ASP A 39 3.93 1.49 -9.38
C ASP A 39 3.78 1.24 -7.87
N VAL A 40 4.71 0.51 -7.27
CA VAL A 40 4.86 0.49 -5.80
C VAL A 40 5.17 1.90 -5.32
N LYS A 41 4.46 2.35 -4.28
CA LYS A 41 4.65 3.69 -3.71
C LYS A 41 5.28 3.59 -2.32
N MET A 42 6.29 4.41 -2.08
CA MET A 42 6.92 4.58 -0.77
C MET A 42 6.80 6.03 -0.34
N THR A 43 6.28 6.27 0.86
CA THR A 43 6.13 7.62 1.43
C THR A 43 6.61 7.64 2.86
N VAL A 44 7.56 8.51 3.19
CA VAL A 44 7.95 8.74 4.57
C VAL A 44 6.85 9.59 5.23
N SER A 45 6.22 9.05 6.26
CA SER A 45 5.06 9.64 6.92
C SER A 45 5.35 10.17 8.33
N VAL A 46 6.41 9.68 8.98
CA VAL A 46 6.83 10.11 10.31
C VAL A 46 8.34 10.17 10.36
N ILE A 47 8.90 11.19 11.03
CA ILE A 47 10.32 11.30 11.33
C ILE A 47 10.51 11.87 12.74
N ASN A 48 11.42 11.30 13.52
CA ASN A 48 11.76 11.74 14.86
C ASN A 48 13.27 11.72 15.06
N ALA A 49 13.84 12.86 15.53
CA ALA A 49 15.25 12.97 15.84
C ALA A 49 15.51 14.15 16.79
N GLY A 50 16.58 14.04 17.57
CA GLY A 50 17.07 15.12 18.43
C GLY A 50 16.17 15.45 19.62
N LYS A 51 16.74 16.13 20.60
CA LYS A 51 16.03 16.61 21.81
C LYS A 51 16.44 18.04 22.17
N LEU A 52 17.68 18.41 21.90
CA LEU A 52 18.26 19.71 22.23
C LEU A 52 18.85 20.35 21.00
N HIS A 53 18.67 21.67 20.88
CA HIS A 53 19.13 22.45 19.70
C HIS A 53 20.65 22.50 19.52
N ASN A 54 21.40 22.27 20.60
CA ASN A 54 22.87 22.32 20.61
C ASN A 54 23.54 20.94 20.67
N MET A 55 22.80 19.86 20.42
CA MET A 55 23.31 18.49 20.45
C MET A 55 22.99 17.75 19.14
N ILE A 56 24.00 17.16 18.53
CA ILE A 56 23.85 16.26 17.41
C ILE A 56 23.27 14.94 17.93
N PRO A 57 22.13 14.46 17.39
CA PRO A 57 21.53 13.23 17.86
C PRO A 57 22.28 11.99 17.33
N ASN A 58 22.32 10.94 18.16
CA ASN A 58 22.85 9.64 17.76
C ASN A 58 21.80 8.73 17.10
N THR A 59 20.53 9.13 17.13
CA THR A 59 19.43 8.37 16.54
C THR A 59 18.51 9.27 15.75
N CYS A 60 18.05 8.77 14.61
CA CYS A 60 16.93 9.28 13.84
C CYS A 60 16.08 8.08 13.43
N SER A 61 14.79 8.14 13.67
CA SER A 61 13.85 7.12 13.24
C SER A 61 12.80 7.71 12.32
N PHE A 62 12.41 6.97 11.30
CA PHE A 62 11.35 7.37 10.39
C PHE A 62 10.48 6.18 9.98
N THR A 63 9.24 6.45 9.64
CA THR A 63 8.28 5.44 9.18
C THR A 63 8.01 5.64 7.71
N ILE A 64 8.02 4.53 6.96
CA ILE A 64 7.68 4.49 5.54
C ILE A 64 6.33 3.80 5.40
N ASP A 65 5.34 4.46 4.82
CA ASP A 65 4.14 3.80 4.28
C ASP A 65 4.50 3.23 2.91
N VAL A 66 4.34 1.93 2.74
CA VAL A 66 4.63 1.22 1.49
C VAL A 66 3.35 0.63 0.94
N ARG A 67 2.97 1.03 -0.27
CA ARG A 67 1.84 0.46 -1.03
C ARG A 67 2.40 -0.49 -2.08
N THR A 68 2.39 -1.77 -1.75
CA THR A 68 2.82 -2.84 -2.66
C THR A 68 1.77 -3.13 -3.72
N THR A 69 2.18 -3.79 -4.79
CA THR A 69 1.32 -4.24 -5.88
C THR A 69 1.39 -5.76 -6.00
N ASP A 70 0.62 -6.34 -6.92
CA ASP A 70 0.66 -7.77 -7.25
C ASP A 70 2.01 -8.24 -7.85
N GLN A 71 2.88 -7.29 -8.22
CA GLN A 71 4.21 -7.56 -8.81
C GLN A 71 5.30 -7.82 -7.76
N TYR A 72 5.06 -7.48 -6.50
CA TYR A 72 6.02 -7.62 -5.40
C TYR A 72 5.35 -8.09 -4.13
N SER A 73 5.92 -9.08 -3.48
CA SER A 73 5.57 -9.41 -2.10
C SER A 73 6.11 -8.34 -1.13
N ASN A 74 5.48 -8.23 0.02
CA ASN A 74 5.96 -7.33 1.08
C ASN A 74 7.41 -7.67 1.52
N ARG A 75 7.82 -8.95 1.42
CA ARG A 75 9.17 -9.40 1.77
C ARG A 75 10.20 -8.94 0.75
N GLU A 76 9.89 -9.06 -0.55
CA GLU A 76 10.77 -8.57 -1.63
C GLU A 76 10.99 -7.06 -1.52
N VAL A 77 9.92 -6.29 -1.26
CA VAL A 77 10.05 -4.85 -1.10
C VAL A 77 10.92 -4.49 0.11
N LEU A 78 10.74 -5.15 1.27
CA LEU A 78 11.62 -4.93 2.42
C LEU A 78 13.08 -5.27 2.10
N GLN A 79 13.32 -6.35 1.37
CA GLN A 79 14.67 -6.74 0.98
C GLN A 79 15.32 -5.68 0.08
N ILE A 80 14.61 -5.18 -0.92
CA ILE A 80 15.08 -4.09 -1.79
C ILE A 80 15.42 -2.85 -0.96
N ILE A 81 14.58 -2.46 0.00
CA ILE A 81 14.86 -1.33 0.87
C ILE A 81 16.15 -1.57 1.66
N ARG A 82 16.30 -2.72 2.29
CA ARG A 82 17.47 -3.08 3.11
C ARG A 82 18.79 -3.07 2.34
N GLU A 83 18.75 -3.45 1.09
CA GLU A 83 19.94 -3.50 0.21
C GLU A 83 20.42 -2.11 -0.22
N ASN A 84 19.55 -1.11 -0.12
CA ASN A 84 19.82 0.22 -0.69
C ASN A 84 19.93 1.34 0.35
N ILE A 85 19.52 1.11 1.60
CA ILE A 85 19.66 2.09 2.67
C ILE A 85 20.67 1.64 3.72
N LYS A 86 21.23 2.59 4.47
CA LYS A 86 22.16 2.32 5.58
C LYS A 86 21.43 2.12 6.91
N SER A 87 20.24 2.66 7.06
CA SER A 87 19.42 2.51 8.25
C SER A 87 18.90 1.07 8.39
N LYS A 88 18.71 0.62 9.64
CA LYS A 88 18.06 -0.66 9.92
C LYS A 88 16.58 -0.57 9.56
N ALA A 89 16.12 -1.34 8.58
CA ALA A 89 14.71 -1.40 8.18
C ALA A 89 14.02 -2.65 8.73
N GLU A 90 12.88 -2.46 9.35
CA GLU A 90 12.02 -3.52 9.90
C GLU A 90 10.57 -3.30 9.48
N ALA A 91 9.90 -4.37 9.04
CA ALA A 91 8.49 -4.31 8.75
C ALA A 91 7.66 -4.47 10.03
N ARG A 92 6.61 -3.69 10.19
CA ARG A 92 5.63 -3.86 11.26
C ARG A 92 4.87 -5.18 11.13
N SER A 93 4.55 -5.57 9.88
CA SER A 93 3.83 -6.80 9.57
C SER A 93 4.01 -7.15 8.09
N PHE A 94 3.92 -8.44 7.77
CA PHE A 94 3.82 -8.96 6.41
C PHE A 94 2.41 -9.51 6.09
N ARG A 95 1.45 -9.30 6.99
CA ARG A 95 0.13 -9.94 6.92
C ARG A 95 -0.74 -9.40 5.79
N LEU A 96 -0.67 -8.10 5.52
CA LEU A 96 -1.51 -7.45 4.52
C LEU A 96 -0.80 -7.47 3.17
N ASN A 97 -1.24 -8.36 2.28
CA ASN A 97 -0.67 -8.51 0.95
C ASN A 97 -1.56 -7.87 -0.11
N SER A 98 -0.96 -7.59 -1.27
CA SER A 98 -1.75 -7.28 -2.47
C SER A 98 -2.55 -8.50 -2.88
N SER A 99 -3.76 -8.30 -3.38
CA SER A 99 -4.64 -9.33 -3.91
C SER A 99 -4.91 -9.08 -5.39
N SER A 100 -5.10 -10.15 -6.14
CA SER A 100 -5.42 -10.07 -7.57
C SER A 100 -6.30 -11.24 -7.99
N ILE A 101 -6.94 -11.09 -9.15
CA ILE A 101 -7.68 -12.14 -9.83
C ILE A 101 -7.52 -11.93 -11.33
N SER A 102 -7.35 -13.04 -12.07
CA SER A 102 -7.25 -12.97 -13.53
C SER A 102 -8.57 -12.49 -14.15
N VAL A 103 -8.48 -11.66 -15.20
CA VAL A 103 -9.65 -11.27 -16.01
C VAL A 103 -10.30 -12.47 -16.70
N GLU A 104 -9.56 -13.55 -16.89
CA GLU A 104 -10.04 -14.81 -17.45
C GLU A 104 -10.79 -15.69 -16.44
N HIS A 105 -10.78 -15.33 -15.17
CA HIS A 105 -11.49 -16.10 -14.14
C HIS A 105 -13.00 -16.07 -14.37
N PRO A 106 -13.72 -17.20 -14.23
CA PRO A 106 -15.16 -17.29 -14.53
C PRO A 106 -16.00 -16.20 -13.85
N ILE A 107 -15.73 -15.88 -12.59
CA ILE A 107 -16.48 -14.85 -11.85
C ILE A 107 -16.27 -13.43 -12.45
N VAL A 108 -15.07 -13.15 -12.97
CA VAL A 108 -14.78 -11.86 -13.62
C VAL A 108 -15.50 -11.79 -14.97
N LYS A 109 -15.42 -12.85 -15.79
CA LYS A 109 -16.14 -12.94 -17.06
C LYS A 109 -17.65 -12.77 -16.88
N ALA A 110 -18.23 -13.47 -15.89
CA ALA A 110 -19.64 -13.33 -15.57
C ALA A 110 -20.01 -11.88 -15.18
N GLY A 111 -19.15 -11.18 -14.44
CA GLY A 111 -19.34 -9.78 -14.11
C GLY A 111 -19.29 -8.86 -15.34
N LEU A 112 -18.32 -9.08 -16.25
CA LEU A 112 -18.21 -8.33 -17.50
C LEU A 112 -19.46 -8.53 -18.40
N GLU A 113 -19.97 -9.74 -18.51
CA GLU A 113 -21.20 -10.05 -19.23
C GLU A 113 -22.44 -9.34 -18.63
N LEU A 114 -22.43 -9.07 -17.32
CA LEU A 114 -23.46 -8.28 -16.62
C LEU A 114 -23.20 -6.76 -16.74
N GLY A 115 -22.28 -6.32 -17.61
CA GLY A 115 -21.97 -4.92 -17.83
C GLY A 115 -21.14 -4.27 -16.71
N ARG A 116 -20.50 -5.05 -15.83
CA ARG A 116 -19.57 -4.52 -14.85
C ARG A 116 -18.20 -4.28 -15.48
N THR A 117 -17.45 -3.35 -14.89
CA THR A 117 -16.07 -3.06 -15.29
C THR A 117 -15.10 -3.49 -14.20
N THR A 118 -13.86 -3.79 -14.56
CA THR A 118 -12.78 -4.11 -13.63
C THR A 118 -11.87 -2.90 -13.42
N TYR A 119 -11.35 -2.75 -12.21
CA TYR A 119 -10.35 -1.74 -11.88
C TYR A 119 -9.49 -2.18 -10.70
N GLY A 120 -8.27 -1.66 -10.61
CA GLY A 120 -7.41 -1.83 -9.43
C GLY A 120 -7.71 -0.76 -8.38
N SER A 121 -7.74 -1.14 -7.11
CA SER A 121 -7.91 -0.23 -5.99
C SER A 121 -6.68 -0.23 -5.09
N PRO A 122 -6.08 0.94 -4.78
CA PRO A 122 -4.94 1.04 -3.87
C PRO A 122 -5.37 0.97 -2.38
N THR A 123 -6.67 0.86 -2.10
CA THR A 123 -7.19 0.79 -0.72
C THR A 123 -7.10 -0.64 -0.19
N THR A 124 -6.69 -0.76 1.07
CA THR A 124 -6.65 -2.06 1.75
C THR A 124 -8.07 -2.52 2.10
N SER A 125 -8.36 -3.80 1.86
CA SER A 125 -9.61 -4.45 2.24
C SER A 125 -9.30 -5.84 2.85
N ASP A 126 -10.33 -6.57 3.25
CA ASP A 126 -10.20 -7.93 3.80
C ASP A 126 -9.51 -8.91 2.82
N GLN A 127 -9.54 -8.60 1.52
CA GLN A 127 -8.79 -9.35 0.51
C GLN A 127 -7.29 -9.46 0.82
N ALA A 128 -6.72 -8.49 1.54
CA ALA A 128 -5.31 -8.48 1.90
C ALA A 128 -4.87 -9.67 2.77
N VAL A 129 -5.81 -10.37 3.41
CA VAL A 129 -5.58 -11.57 4.22
C VAL A 129 -6.15 -12.84 3.60
N ILE A 130 -6.74 -12.75 2.43
CA ILE A 130 -7.29 -13.90 1.69
C ILE A 130 -6.19 -14.46 0.78
N PRO A 131 -5.77 -15.74 0.96
CA PRO A 131 -4.67 -16.32 0.20
C PRO A 131 -5.08 -16.85 -1.19
N TYR A 132 -6.30 -16.58 -1.61
CA TYR A 132 -6.86 -17.05 -2.88
C TYR A 132 -7.11 -15.89 -3.84
N PRO A 133 -7.18 -16.14 -5.17
CA PRO A 133 -7.69 -15.16 -6.12
C PRO A 133 -9.06 -14.64 -5.67
N SER A 134 -9.19 -13.33 -5.55
CA SER A 134 -10.41 -12.72 -5.02
C SER A 134 -10.68 -11.38 -5.69
N LEU A 135 -11.96 -11.03 -5.81
CA LEU A 135 -12.41 -9.71 -6.23
C LEU A 135 -13.26 -9.07 -5.14
N LYS A 136 -13.28 -7.76 -5.12
CA LYS A 136 -14.19 -6.96 -4.30
C LYS A 136 -15.27 -6.41 -5.21
N MET A 137 -16.50 -6.59 -4.81
CA MET A 137 -17.68 -6.00 -5.44
C MET A 137 -18.67 -5.59 -4.36
N GLY A 138 -19.37 -4.50 -4.57
CA GLY A 138 -20.40 -4.03 -3.62
C GLY A 138 -21.33 -3.05 -4.31
N PRO A 139 -22.50 -2.77 -3.68
CA PRO A 139 -23.39 -1.73 -4.14
C PRO A 139 -22.84 -0.34 -3.87
N GLY A 140 -23.37 0.67 -4.54
CA GLY A 140 -22.99 2.07 -4.37
C GLY A 140 -21.70 2.46 -5.10
N LEU A 141 -21.20 3.65 -4.77
CA LEU A 141 -20.02 4.25 -5.38
C LEU A 141 -18.90 4.43 -4.35
N SER A 142 -17.70 3.91 -4.63
CA SER A 142 -16.53 4.06 -3.77
C SER A 142 -16.15 5.52 -3.49
N ALA A 143 -16.51 6.46 -4.37
CA ALA A 143 -16.24 7.88 -4.19
C ALA A 143 -17.02 8.51 -3.01
N ARG A 144 -18.09 7.87 -2.52
CA ARG A 144 -18.85 8.32 -1.36
C ARG A 144 -18.28 7.81 -0.03
N SER A 145 -17.40 6.81 -0.08
CA SER A 145 -16.80 6.22 1.11
C SER A 145 -15.82 7.20 1.77
N HIS A 146 -15.81 7.23 3.10
CA HIS A 146 -15.00 8.13 3.93
C HIS A 146 -15.26 9.62 3.71
N SER A 147 -16.43 9.99 3.18
CA SER A 147 -16.90 11.37 3.17
C SER A 147 -17.65 11.74 4.46
N SER A 148 -17.78 13.04 4.76
CA SER A 148 -18.51 13.51 5.96
C SER A 148 -19.98 13.09 5.97
N ASP A 149 -20.58 12.92 4.80
CA ASP A 149 -21.97 12.45 4.60
C ASP A 149 -21.98 11.17 3.78
N GLU A 150 -21.27 10.13 4.26
CA GLU A 150 -21.22 8.82 3.59
C GLU A 150 -22.64 8.23 3.53
N PHE A 151 -23.10 7.87 2.33
CA PHE A 151 -24.41 7.31 2.11
C PHE A 151 -24.44 6.30 0.97
N ILE A 152 -25.50 5.49 0.96
CA ILE A 152 -25.89 4.61 -0.14
C ILE A 152 -27.40 4.76 -0.38
N TYR A 153 -27.83 4.71 -1.62
CA TYR A 153 -29.26 4.66 -1.94
C TYR A 153 -29.83 3.26 -1.73
N VAL A 154 -31.05 3.17 -1.25
CA VAL A 154 -31.72 1.88 -1.01
C VAL A 154 -31.84 1.07 -2.31
N ASP A 155 -32.12 1.72 -3.42
CA ASP A 155 -32.20 1.07 -4.74
C ASP A 155 -30.86 0.46 -5.17
N GLU A 156 -29.73 1.08 -4.82
CA GLU A 156 -28.40 0.52 -5.09
C GLU A 156 -28.18 -0.80 -4.32
N ILE A 157 -28.75 -0.94 -3.13
CA ILE A 157 -28.71 -2.18 -2.35
C ILE A 157 -29.51 -3.28 -3.06
N TYR A 158 -30.74 -2.97 -3.49
CA TYR A 158 -31.57 -3.93 -4.22
C TYR A 158 -30.96 -4.35 -5.55
N GLU A 159 -30.40 -3.41 -6.30
CA GLU A 159 -29.66 -3.72 -7.53
C GLU A 159 -28.43 -4.58 -7.25
N GLY A 160 -27.68 -4.28 -6.18
CA GLY A 160 -26.55 -5.09 -5.74
C GLY A 160 -26.96 -6.55 -5.47
N ILE A 161 -28.06 -6.77 -4.76
CA ILE A 161 -28.59 -8.12 -4.50
C ILE A 161 -28.91 -8.85 -5.79
N LYS A 162 -29.60 -8.21 -6.74
CA LYS A 162 -29.92 -8.79 -8.05
C LYS A 162 -28.65 -9.18 -8.82
N ILE A 163 -27.67 -8.30 -8.85
CA ILE A 163 -26.37 -8.54 -9.52
C ILE A 163 -25.65 -9.72 -8.90
N TYR A 164 -25.60 -9.82 -7.56
CA TYR A 164 -24.99 -10.96 -6.89
C TYR A 164 -25.67 -12.28 -7.26
N ILE A 165 -27.02 -12.32 -7.27
CA ILE A 165 -27.78 -13.51 -7.66
C ILE A 165 -27.44 -13.88 -9.11
N GLN A 166 -27.49 -12.94 -10.04
CA GLN A 166 -27.18 -13.19 -11.45
C GLN A 166 -25.74 -13.65 -11.67
N LEU A 167 -24.77 -13.00 -10.99
CA LEU A 167 -23.36 -13.34 -11.05
C LEU A 167 -23.13 -14.79 -10.58
N LEU A 168 -23.63 -15.11 -9.40
CA LEU A 168 -23.44 -16.44 -8.82
C LEU A 168 -24.15 -17.53 -9.63
N SER A 169 -25.34 -17.26 -10.18
CA SER A 169 -26.05 -18.19 -11.06
C SER A 169 -25.30 -18.51 -12.36
N LYS A 170 -24.39 -17.63 -12.81
CA LYS A 170 -23.57 -17.89 -14.00
C LYS A 170 -22.33 -18.76 -13.74
N ILE A 171 -21.90 -18.87 -12.49
CA ILE A 171 -20.69 -19.60 -12.11
C ILE A 171 -20.97 -20.88 -11.32
N VAL A 172 -22.16 -21.03 -10.81
CA VAL A 172 -22.60 -22.25 -10.13
C VAL A 172 -23.34 -23.13 -11.14
N PHE A 173 -22.62 -24.07 -11.77
CA PHE A 173 -23.04 -25.35 -12.34
C PHE A 173 -24.30 -25.42 -13.20
#